data_35e17072045306f03438408eb6c65a2f
#
_entry.id   35e17072045306f03438408eb6c65a2f
#
_cell.length_a   1.000
_cell.length_b   1.000
_cell.length_c   1.000
_cell.angle_alpha   90.00
_cell.angle_beta   90.00
_cell.angle_gamma   90.00
#
_symmetry.space_group_name_H-M   'P 1'
#
loop_
_entity.id
_entity.type
_entity.pdbx_description
1 polymer ?
#
loop_
_entity_poly.entity_id
_entity_poly.type
_entity_poly.pdbx_seq_one_letter_code
_entity_poly.pdbx_strand_id
1 'polypeptide(L)'
;VIEKGWLGGGNTGRNTTIIRSNYLWDESAAMYEKSLQLYEGLSQELNFNIMLSQRGVLNLAHNLSDLREIERRVSANRLNGIDSEILNTQEIKEFVPIINDSPNSRYPVLGGSLQRRAGTARHDAVAWGFARGADTRGVDIIQQCEVTGIRQSRGKVTGVETTKGLIKA
;
A
#
# COMPACT_ATOMS: atom_id res chain seq x y z
N VAL A 1 -19.24 13.13 -0.39
CA VAL A 1 -18.10 12.92 -1.30
C VAL A 1 -18.63 12.79 -2.72
N ILE A 2 -17.97 13.46 -3.67
CA ILE A 2 -18.33 13.44 -5.09
C ILE A 2 -17.18 12.78 -5.86
N GLU A 3 -17.47 11.78 -6.67
CA GLU A 3 -16.51 11.04 -7.49
C GLU A 3 -16.93 11.10 -8.97
N LYS A 4 -16.01 11.57 -9.84
CA LYS A 4 -16.25 11.65 -11.28
C LYS A 4 -16.47 10.27 -11.92
N GLY A 5 -15.70 9.28 -11.52
CA GLY A 5 -15.79 7.89 -11.99
C GLY A 5 -16.49 6.99 -10.99
N TRP A 6 -15.78 6.00 -10.54
CA TRP A 6 -16.26 5.02 -9.56
C TRP A 6 -15.27 4.87 -8.41
N LEU A 7 -15.75 4.36 -7.30
CA LEU A 7 -14.96 4.11 -6.11
C LEU A 7 -13.76 3.20 -6.43
N GLY A 8 -12.56 3.68 -6.09
CA GLY A 8 -11.31 2.97 -6.39
C GLY A 8 -10.82 3.07 -7.84
N GLY A 9 -11.50 3.79 -8.72
CA GLY A 9 -11.16 3.92 -10.14
C GLY A 9 -9.85 4.68 -10.45
N GLY A 10 -9.29 5.39 -9.48
CA GLY A 10 -8.02 6.11 -9.57
C GLY A 10 -6.81 5.22 -9.27
N ASN A 11 -5.83 5.78 -8.54
CA ASN A 11 -4.60 5.08 -8.16
C ASN A 11 -4.85 3.85 -7.28
N THR A 12 -5.91 3.84 -6.48
CA THR A 12 -6.29 2.70 -5.66
C THR A 12 -6.48 1.43 -6.50
N GLY A 13 -7.14 1.53 -7.65
CA GLY A 13 -7.35 0.38 -8.54
C GLY A 13 -6.18 0.06 -9.48
N ARG A 14 -5.04 0.78 -9.37
CA ARG A 14 -3.90 0.69 -10.30
C ARG A 14 -2.57 0.46 -9.61
N ASN A 15 -2.57 -0.17 -8.45
CA ASN A 15 -1.37 -0.44 -7.66
C ASN A 15 -1.09 -1.94 -7.55
N THR A 16 0.08 -2.28 -7.01
CA THR A 16 0.54 -3.66 -6.83
C THR A 16 -0.01 -4.34 -5.58
N THR A 17 -0.84 -3.66 -4.80
CA THR A 17 -1.43 -4.15 -3.54
C THR A 17 -0.43 -4.48 -2.42
N ILE A 18 0.85 -4.22 -2.62
CA ILE A 18 1.89 -4.53 -1.63
C ILE A 18 1.87 -3.49 -0.50
N ILE A 19 1.77 -3.97 0.71
CA ILE A 19 1.85 -3.19 1.95
C ILE A 19 3.16 -3.54 2.63
N ARG A 20 4.07 -2.56 2.77
CA ARG A 20 5.41 -2.75 3.34
C ARG A 20 5.96 -1.44 3.89
N SER A 21 6.98 -1.50 4.75
CA SER A 21 7.66 -0.32 5.31
C SER A 21 9.18 -0.32 5.12
N ASN A 22 9.74 -1.35 4.48
CA ASN A 22 11.18 -1.53 4.29
C ASN A 22 11.81 -0.56 3.27
N TYR A 23 11.61 0.74 3.46
CA TYR A 23 12.22 1.81 2.66
C TYR A 23 13.58 2.21 3.24
N LEU A 24 14.45 2.77 2.38
CA LEU A 24 15.81 3.16 2.77
C LEU A 24 15.83 4.45 3.61
N TRP A 25 15.01 5.45 3.23
CA TRP A 25 15.02 6.78 3.84
C TRP A 25 14.15 6.82 5.08
N ASP A 26 14.66 7.45 6.16
CA ASP A 26 14.04 7.46 7.47
C ASP A 26 12.60 8.00 7.45
N GLU A 27 12.36 9.11 6.73
CA GLU A 27 11.04 9.73 6.63
C GLU A 27 10.05 8.82 5.90
N SER A 28 10.48 8.19 4.81
CA SER A 28 9.68 7.22 4.09
C SER A 28 9.41 5.99 4.95
N ALA A 29 10.44 5.46 5.59
CA ALA A 29 10.34 4.31 6.48
C ALA A 29 9.34 4.56 7.62
N ALA A 30 9.43 5.72 8.28
CA ALA A 30 8.52 6.11 9.37
C ALA A 30 7.07 6.24 8.89
N MET A 31 6.84 6.89 7.74
CA MET A 31 5.50 7.07 7.18
C MET A 31 4.86 5.72 6.79
N TYR A 32 5.62 4.86 6.12
CA TYR A 32 5.13 3.56 5.68
C TYR A 32 4.99 2.56 6.83
N GLU A 33 5.84 2.64 7.87
CA GLU A 33 5.67 1.83 9.08
C GLU A 33 4.40 2.23 9.84
N LYS A 34 4.12 3.53 9.97
CA LYS A 34 2.84 4.00 10.53
C LYS A 34 1.66 3.54 9.70
N SER A 35 1.78 3.57 8.37
CA SER A 35 0.76 3.06 7.45
C SER A 35 0.51 1.57 7.65
N LEU A 36 1.57 0.75 7.74
CA LEU A 36 1.47 -0.70 7.97
C LEU A 36 0.74 -0.99 9.29
N GLN A 37 1.08 -0.28 10.38
CA GLN A 37 0.40 -0.40 11.67
C GLN A 37 -1.10 -0.10 11.57
N LEU A 38 -1.48 0.94 10.79
CA LEU A 38 -2.89 1.26 10.55
C LEU A 38 -3.59 0.15 9.77
N TYR A 39 -2.96 -0.42 8.75
CA TYR A 39 -3.51 -1.54 7.99
C TYR A 39 -3.76 -2.78 8.87
N GLU A 40 -2.89 -3.06 9.84
CA GLU A 40 -3.03 -4.19 10.77
C GLU A 40 -4.33 -4.13 11.60
N GLY A 41 -4.77 -2.91 11.97
CA GLY A 41 -6.03 -2.68 12.71
C GLY A 41 -7.26 -2.40 11.84
N LEU A 42 -7.06 -2.12 10.56
CA LEU A 42 -8.08 -1.49 9.71
C LEU A 42 -9.34 -2.36 9.50
N SER A 43 -9.21 -3.68 9.41
CA SER A 43 -10.37 -4.57 9.29
C SER A 43 -11.29 -4.50 10.49
N GLN A 44 -10.72 -4.35 11.69
CA GLN A 44 -11.50 -4.22 12.93
C GLN A 44 -12.14 -2.83 13.02
N GLU A 45 -11.38 -1.78 12.72
CA GLU A 45 -11.87 -0.39 12.77
C GLU A 45 -13.05 -0.16 11.83
N LEU A 46 -12.97 -0.70 10.61
CA LEU A 46 -14.01 -0.54 9.59
C LEU A 46 -15.13 -1.58 9.70
N ASN A 47 -15.01 -2.59 10.58
CA ASN A 47 -15.87 -3.77 10.59
C ASN A 47 -16.06 -4.35 9.17
N PHE A 48 -14.94 -4.47 8.43
CA PHE A 48 -14.89 -4.91 7.05
C PHE A 48 -13.57 -5.57 6.72
N ASN A 49 -13.58 -6.79 6.19
CA ASN A 49 -12.36 -7.51 5.86
C ASN A 49 -11.67 -6.91 4.62
N ILE A 50 -10.56 -6.20 4.82
CA ILE A 50 -9.73 -5.63 3.76
C ILE A 50 -8.81 -6.67 3.09
N MET A 51 -8.88 -7.92 3.50
CA MET A 51 -8.06 -9.02 2.99
C MET A 51 -6.55 -8.74 3.11
N LEU A 52 -6.12 -8.19 4.25
CA LEU A 52 -4.70 -8.05 4.55
C LEU A 52 -4.10 -9.45 4.78
N SER A 53 -3.04 -9.76 4.04
CA SER A 53 -2.31 -11.03 4.12
C SER A 53 -0.83 -10.76 4.28
N GLN A 54 -0.35 -10.86 5.52
CA GLN A 54 1.04 -10.64 5.91
C GLN A 54 1.85 -11.93 5.74
N ARG A 55 2.29 -12.18 4.50
CA ARG A 55 3.12 -13.34 4.13
C ARG A 55 4.58 -12.98 3.89
N GLY A 56 4.94 -11.75 4.20
CA GLY A 56 6.25 -11.18 3.95
C GLY A 56 6.38 -10.56 2.55
N VAL A 57 7.38 -9.70 2.43
CA VAL A 57 7.87 -9.18 1.13
C VAL A 57 9.35 -9.51 1.04
N LEU A 58 9.68 -10.34 0.04
CA LEU A 58 11.03 -10.79 -0.26
C LEU A 58 11.59 -9.98 -1.43
N ASN A 59 12.77 -9.38 -1.24
CA ASN A 59 13.55 -8.76 -2.31
C ASN A 59 14.78 -9.61 -2.58
N LEU A 60 15.03 -9.99 -3.83
CA LEU A 60 16.13 -10.85 -4.23
C LEU A 60 17.31 -10.02 -4.74
N ALA A 61 18.53 -10.48 -4.45
CA ALA A 61 19.77 -9.97 -5.03
C ALA A 61 20.29 -10.96 -6.08
N HIS A 62 20.55 -10.46 -7.27
CA HIS A 62 21.06 -11.25 -8.41
C HIS A 62 22.52 -10.95 -8.75
N ASN A 63 23.11 -9.94 -8.11
CA ASN A 63 24.50 -9.56 -8.23
C ASN A 63 25.02 -8.94 -6.92
N LEU A 64 26.33 -8.72 -6.82
CA LEU A 64 26.96 -8.18 -5.62
C LEU A 64 26.53 -6.74 -5.29
N SER A 65 26.19 -5.95 -6.29
CA SER A 65 25.70 -4.57 -6.08
C SER A 65 24.33 -4.59 -5.41
N ASP A 66 23.42 -5.45 -5.88
CA ASP A 66 22.09 -5.64 -5.28
C ASP A 66 22.23 -6.13 -3.82
N LEU A 67 23.14 -7.07 -3.58
CA LEU A 67 23.33 -7.61 -2.22
C LEU A 67 23.81 -6.52 -1.25
N ARG A 68 24.78 -5.70 -1.64
CA ARG A 68 25.26 -4.57 -0.84
C ARG A 68 24.16 -3.53 -0.58
N GLU A 69 23.33 -3.26 -1.59
CA GLU A 69 22.19 -2.35 -1.44
C GLU A 69 21.15 -2.91 -0.46
N ILE A 70 20.87 -4.20 -0.53
CA ILE A 70 19.98 -4.89 0.41
C ILE A 70 20.54 -4.82 1.83
N GLU A 71 21.83 -5.11 2.03
CA GLU A 71 22.48 -5.03 3.34
C GLU A 71 22.39 -3.63 3.95
N ARG A 72 22.66 -2.61 3.15
CA ARG A 72 22.54 -1.20 3.56
C ARG A 72 21.11 -0.86 3.97
N ARG A 73 20.13 -1.29 3.17
CA ARG A 73 18.70 -1.04 3.44
C ARG A 73 18.22 -1.76 4.70
N VAL A 74 18.59 -3.01 4.88
CA VAL A 74 18.23 -3.78 6.09
C VAL A 74 18.84 -3.13 7.33
N SER A 75 20.09 -2.66 7.26
CA SER A 75 20.74 -1.97 8.36
C SER A 75 19.99 -0.68 8.74
N ALA A 76 19.62 0.16 7.76
CA ALA A 76 18.82 1.34 7.99
C ALA A 76 17.43 1.01 8.56
N ASN A 77 16.77 -0.01 8.03
CA ASN A 77 15.46 -0.44 8.52
C ASN A 77 15.52 -0.88 9.99
N ARG A 78 16.53 -1.65 10.38
CA ARG A 78 16.71 -2.10 11.78
C ARG A 78 16.94 -0.93 12.73
N LEU A 79 17.71 0.08 12.32
CA LEU A 79 17.90 1.31 13.10
C LEU A 79 16.56 2.05 13.31
N ASN A 80 15.66 1.99 12.35
CA ASN A 80 14.31 2.58 12.40
C ASN A 80 13.26 1.66 13.06
N GLY A 81 13.66 0.53 13.65
CA GLY A 81 12.75 -0.41 14.31
C GLY A 81 11.87 -1.23 13.38
N ILE A 82 12.18 -1.27 12.09
CA ILE A 82 11.44 -2.06 11.09
C ILE A 82 11.96 -3.48 11.07
N ASP A 83 11.03 -4.45 11.04
CA ASP A 83 11.31 -5.88 10.90
C ASP A 83 11.89 -6.16 9.51
N SER A 84 13.19 -6.16 9.39
CA SER A 84 13.88 -6.47 8.15
C SER A 84 15.08 -7.38 8.43
N GLU A 85 15.21 -8.44 7.65
CA GLU A 85 16.26 -9.45 7.80
C GLU A 85 16.93 -9.77 6.46
N ILE A 86 18.19 -10.17 6.52
CA ILE A 86 18.94 -10.67 5.38
C ILE A 86 18.79 -12.18 5.37
N LEU A 87 18.49 -12.74 4.20
CA LEU A 87 18.42 -14.17 3.97
C LEU A 87 19.50 -14.57 2.96
N ASN A 88 20.18 -15.68 3.24
CA ASN A 88 21.04 -16.37 2.27
C ASN A 88 20.19 -17.21 1.28
N THR A 89 20.83 -17.79 0.27
CA THR A 89 20.13 -18.54 -0.77
C THR A 89 19.37 -19.77 -0.23
N GLN A 90 19.94 -20.46 0.76
CA GLN A 90 19.29 -21.62 1.39
C GLN A 90 18.02 -21.19 2.16
N GLU A 91 18.12 -20.14 2.98
CA GLU A 91 16.99 -19.61 3.73
C GLU A 91 15.87 -19.11 2.81
N ILE A 92 16.24 -18.50 1.67
CA ILE A 92 15.28 -18.12 0.64
C ILE A 92 14.59 -19.33 0.04
N LYS A 93 15.33 -20.41 -0.25
CA LYS A 93 14.78 -21.67 -0.77
C LYS A 93 13.83 -22.34 0.20
N GLU A 94 14.14 -22.31 1.50
CA GLU A 94 13.26 -22.81 2.56
C GLU A 94 11.97 -21.98 2.66
N PHE A 95 12.08 -20.65 2.55
CA PHE A 95 10.94 -19.74 2.58
C PHE A 95 10.07 -19.81 1.32
N VAL A 96 10.69 -19.97 0.14
CA VAL A 96 10.04 -20.06 -1.17
C VAL A 96 10.53 -21.30 -1.92
N PRO A 97 9.97 -22.49 -1.64
CA PRO A 97 10.48 -23.76 -2.19
C PRO A 97 10.47 -23.87 -3.73
N ILE A 98 9.64 -23.08 -4.41
CA ILE A 98 9.53 -23.09 -5.88
C ILE A 98 10.63 -22.26 -6.58
N ILE A 99 11.44 -21.47 -5.83
CA ILE A 99 12.45 -20.60 -6.42
C ILE A 99 13.55 -21.43 -7.08
N ASN A 100 14.06 -20.97 -8.23
CA ASN A 100 15.24 -21.55 -8.85
C ASN A 100 16.50 -20.97 -8.21
N ASP A 101 17.17 -21.75 -7.39
CA ASP A 101 18.40 -21.41 -6.66
C ASP A 101 19.68 -21.91 -7.34
N SER A 102 19.58 -22.42 -8.58
CA SER A 102 20.72 -22.90 -9.36
C SER A 102 21.74 -21.78 -9.59
N PRO A 103 23.03 -22.00 -9.26
CA PRO A 103 24.10 -21.03 -9.54
C PRO A 103 24.33 -20.82 -11.05
N ASN A 104 23.87 -21.76 -11.89
CA ASN A 104 23.98 -21.69 -13.35
C ASN A 104 22.78 -20.98 -13.99
N SER A 105 21.84 -20.46 -13.19
CA SER A 105 20.74 -19.65 -13.67
C SER A 105 21.27 -18.36 -14.34
N ARG A 106 20.57 -17.86 -15.35
CA ARG A 106 20.88 -16.57 -15.98
C ARG A 106 20.89 -15.42 -14.98
N TYR A 107 20.06 -15.50 -13.96
CA TYR A 107 19.98 -14.56 -12.84
C TYR A 107 20.03 -15.35 -11.53
N PRO A 108 21.25 -15.74 -11.08
CA PRO A 108 21.38 -16.52 -9.85
C PRO A 108 20.91 -15.69 -8.64
N VAL A 109 20.31 -16.37 -7.67
CA VAL A 109 19.93 -15.74 -6.41
C VAL A 109 21.14 -15.80 -5.47
N LEU A 110 21.68 -14.66 -5.08
CA LEU A 110 22.83 -14.55 -4.17
C LEU A 110 22.42 -14.33 -2.72
N GLY A 111 21.19 -13.91 -2.48
CA GLY A 111 20.63 -13.59 -1.18
C GLY A 111 19.43 -12.68 -1.35
N GLY A 112 18.92 -12.15 -0.24
CA GLY A 112 17.78 -11.25 -0.28
C GLY A 112 17.47 -10.62 1.06
N SER A 113 16.45 -9.78 1.11
CA SER A 113 15.88 -9.29 2.35
C SER A 113 14.42 -9.67 2.47
N LEU A 114 14.00 -9.98 3.68
CA LEU A 114 12.61 -10.30 4.02
C LEU A 114 12.09 -9.31 5.05
N GLN A 115 10.92 -8.75 4.80
CA GLN A 115 10.10 -8.09 5.82
C GLN A 115 8.88 -8.94 6.10
N ARG A 116 8.81 -9.58 7.27
CA ARG A 116 7.77 -10.58 7.61
C ARG A 116 6.40 -9.96 7.80
N ARG A 117 6.31 -8.78 8.41
CA ARG A 117 5.05 -8.05 8.61
C ARG A 117 4.48 -7.46 7.34
N ALA A 118 5.27 -7.34 6.29
CA ALA A 118 4.79 -6.90 4.99
C ALA A 118 3.89 -7.95 4.33
N GLY A 119 3.13 -7.55 3.33
CA GLY A 119 2.21 -8.44 2.65
C GLY A 119 1.41 -7.76 1.56
N THR A 120 0.19 -8.20 1.38
CA THR A 120 -0.74 -7.61 0.41
C THR A 120 -2.09 -7.34 1.05
N ALA A 121 -2.78 -6.29 0.59
CA ALA A 121 -4.19 -6.04 0.89
C ALA A 121 -4.97 -5.87 -0.41
N ARG A 122 -6.19 -6.37 -0.48
CA ARG A 122 -7.00 -6.15 -1.68
C ARG A 122 -7.41 -4.68 -1.78
N HIS A 123 -6.93 -4.00 -2.80
CA HIS A 123 -7.16 -2.57 -2.99
C HIS A 123 -8.64 -2.19 -3.15
N ASP A 124 -9.43 -3.04 -3.80
CA ASP A 124 -10.88 -2.90 -3.90
C ASP A 124 -11.57 -3.07 -2.53
N ALA A 125 -11.18 -4.08 -1.75
CA ALA A 125 -11.69 -4.29 -0.41
C ALA A 125 -11.35 -3.13 0.54
N VAL A 126 -10.14 -2.55 0.43
CA VAL A 126 -9.74 -1.36 1.18
C VAL A 126 -10.63 -0.17 0.81
N ALA A 127 -10.82 0.11 -0.49
CA ALA A 127 -11.66 1.21 -0.95
C ALA A 127 -13.12 1.06 -0.47
N TRP A 128 -13.70 -0.14 -0.60
CA TRP A 128 -15.05 -0.42 -0.13
C TRP A 128 -15.17 -0.39 1.39
N GLY A 129 -14.15 -0.84 2.12
CA GLY A 129 -14.10 -0.74 3.58
C GLY A 129 -14.19 0.71 4.05
N PHE A 130 -13.37 1.60 3.48
CA PHE A 130 -13.43 3.03 3.78
C PHE A 130 -14.76 3.66 3.37
N ALA A 131 -15.30 3.32 2.19
CA ALA A 131 -16.59 3.83 1.74
C ALA A 131 -17.72 3.44 2.69
N ARG A 132 -17.78 2.16 3.10
CA ARG A 132 -18.73 1.67 4.09
C ARG A 132 -18.56 2.38 5.45
N GLY A 133 -17.30 2.54 5.89
CA GLY A 133 -17.02 3.27 7.12
C GLY A 133 -17.42 4.75 7.07
N ALA A 134 -17.36 5.38 5.91
CA ALA A 134 -17.84 6.74 5.68
C ALA A 134 -19.37 6.80 5.67
N ASP A 135 -20.04 5.89 4.94
CA ASP A 135 -21.48 5.77 4.85
C ASP A 135 -22.12 5.58 6.24
N THR A 136 -21.58 4.69 7.09
CA THR A 136 -22.06 4.50 8.47
C THR A 136 -21.91 5.74 9.36
N ARG A 137 -21.10 6.72 8.93
CA ARG A 137 -20.93 8.03 9.59
C ARG A 137 -21.76 9.14 8.94
N GLY A 138 -22.69 8.79 8.05
CA GLY A 138 -23.58 9.73 7.37
C GLY A 138 -22.96 10.48 6.19
N VAL A 139 -21.90 9.94 5.61
CA VAL A 139 -21.25 10.54 4.42
C VAL A 139 -21.88 9.98 3.15
N ASP A 140 -22.58 10.81 2.40
CA ASP A 140 -23.08 10.45 1.06
C ASP A 140 -21.92 10.34 0.06
N ILE A 141 -21.85 9.23 -0.69
CA ILE A 141 -20.87 8.99 -1.75
C ILE A 141 -21.59 8.94 -3.11
N ILE A 142 -21.40 9.97 -3.92
CA ILE A 142 -22.05 10.12 -5.22
C ILE A 142 -21.04 9.81 -6.32
N GLN A 143 -21.13 8.64 -6.92
CA GLN A 143 -20.29 8.21 -8.03
C GLN A 143 -20.83 8.68 -9.38
N GLN A 144 -19.99 8.70 -10.42
CA GLN A 144 -20.31 9.17 -11.78
C GLN A 144 -20.91 10.58 -11.75
N CYS A 145 -20.33 11.44 -10.94
CA CYS A 145 -20.78 12.80 -10.70
C CYS A 145 -19.59 13.75 -10.87
N GLU A 146 -19.41 14.26 -12.07
CA GLU A 146 -18.32 15.18 -12.39
C GLU A 146 -18.66 16.59 -11.92
N VAL A 147 -17.72 17.23 -11.22
CA VAL A 147 -17.81 18.66 -10.89
C VAL A 147 -17.42 19.47 -12.13
N THR A 148 -18.33 20.29 -12.62
CA THR A 148 -18.18 21.11 -13.82
C THR A 148 -17.92 22.58 -13.50
N GLY A 149 -18.23 23.02 -12.28
CA GLY A 149 -18.01 24.39 -11.83
C GLY A 149 -18.09 24.57 -10.32
N ILE A 150 -17.52 25.66 -9.83
CA ILE A 150 -17.56 26.05 -8.41
C ILE A 150 -18.36 27.35 -8.31
N ARG A 151 -19.42 27.33 -7.50
CA ARG A 151 -20.20 28.55 -7.21
C ARG A 151 -19.62 29.31 -6.05
N GLN A 152 -19.50 30.62 -6.25
CA GLN A 152 -19.01 31.52 -5.23
C GLN A 152 -19.96 32.70 -5.06
N SER A 153 -20.08 33.21 -3.84
CA SER A 153 -20.75 34.44 -3.51
C SER A 153 -19.98 35.19 -2.44
N ARG A 154 -19.68 36.48 -2.69
CA ARG A 154 -18.94 37.32 -1.76
C ARG A 154 -17.61 36.71 -1.27
N GLY A 155 -16.87 36.06 -2.18
CA GLY A 155 -15.58 35.44 -1.87
C GLY A 155 -15.66 34.09 -1.12
N LYS A 156 -16.86 33.53 -0.92
CA LYS A 156 -17.06 32.21 -0.28
C LYS A 156 -17.63 31.22 -1.28
N VAL A 157 -17.19 29.97 -1.20
CA VAL A 157 -17.78 28.86 -1.95
C VAL A 157 -19.17 28.58 -1.38
N THR A 158 -20.16 28.44 -2.25
CA THR A 158 -21.57 28.20 -1.89
C THR A 158 -22.12 26.93 -2.48
N GLY A 159 -21.32 26.21 -3.24
CA GLY A 159 -21.67 24.92 -3.83
C GLY A 159 -20.85 24.59 -5.05
N VAL A 160 -21.15 23.45 -5.63
CA VAL A 160 -20.55 22.96 -6.88
C VAL A 160 -21.60 22.59 -7.90
N GLU A 161 -21.34 22.92 -9.15
CA GLU A 161 -22.12 22.45 -10.28
C GLU A 161 -21.60 21.08 -10.70
N THR A 162 -22.50 20.15 -10.93
CA THR A 162 -22.13 18.79 -11.30
C THR A 162 -22.97 18.30 -12.47
N THR A 163 -22.54 17.19 -13.09
CA THR A 163 -23.34 16.50 -14.12
C THR A 163 -24.67 15.94 -13.59
N LYS A 164 -24.85 15.93 -12.27
CA LYS A 164 -26.10 15.49 -11.61
C LYS A 164 -26.88 16.66 -10.96
N GLY A 165 -26.48 17.90 -11.23
CA GLY A 165 -27.12 19.08 -10.68
C GLY A 165 -26.26 19.84 -9.69
N LEU A 166 -26.87 20.83 -9.03
CA LEU A 166 -26.21 21.69 -8.06
C LEU A 166 -26.17 21.03 -6.68
N ILE A 167 -24.99 20.96 -6.08
CA ILE A 167 -24.80 20.57 -4.69
C ILE A 167 -24.36 21.80 -3.91
N LYS A 168 -25.13 22.16 -2.90
CA LYS A 168 -24.82 23.31 -2.01
C LYS A 168 -23.79 22.91 -0.96
N ALA A 169 -22.93 23.85 -0.56
CA ALA A 169 -21.92 23.70 0.48
C ALA A 169 -22.06 24.84 1.52
#